data_e76532587e12b0795ba2b4cd11385924
#
_entry.id   e76532587e12b0795ba2b4cd11385924
#
_cell.length_a   1.000
_cell.length_b   1.000
_cell.length_c   1.000
_cell.angle_alpha   90.00
_cell.angle_beta   90.00
_cell.angle_gamma   90.00
#
_symmetry.space_group_name_H-M   'P 1'
#
loop_
_entity.id
_entity.type
_entity.pdbx_description
1 polymer ?
#
loop_
_entity_poly.entity_id
_entity_poly.type
_entity_poly.pdbx_seq_one_letter_code
_entity_poly.pdbx_strand_id
1 'polypeptide(L)'
;MRSFPRGAEVTVFYNPADPSKAVIERTMPEGAFKFMVQLSAGLVVGALVLVFSVGGVLEAIGPHLPKPQNLGAGALLLFMGLFILRMGFAQKSLAEQAARWPVTAGRIDSSGLQALRSHSGYRRWRTVFKSRIVYSYGVAGQHYSADRVTFGATVTASLPGLVSGQARQYVEGSKVDVHYDPANPGSAVLECRVRGLWLLWICSAGFLGGAAFLVGLF
;
A
#
# COMPACT_ATOMS: atom_id res chain seq x y z
N MET A 1 8.39 -1.09 10.93
CA MET A 1 9.85 -0.94 10.78
C MET A 1 10.39 -0.58 12.15
N ARG A 2 11.40 -1.28 12.63
CA ARG A 2 12.07 -0.88 13.88
C ARG A 2 12.85 0.39 13.60
N SER A 3 12.61 1.44 14.37
CA SER A 3 13.39 2.67 14.29
C SER A 3 14.68 2.47 15.08
N PHE A 4 15.81 2.65 14.43
CA PHE A 4 17.12 2.60 15.08
C PHE A 4 17.47 4.03 15.54
N PRO A 5 17.73 4.27 16.84
CA PRO A 5 18.16 5.58 17.30
C PRO A 5 19.54 5.93 16.70
N ARG A 6 19.82 7.24 16.54
CA ARG A 6 21.12 7.69 16.05
C ARG A 6 22.23 7.25 17.01
N GLY A 7 23.27 6.60 16.47
CA GLY A 7 24.38 6.07 17.25
C GLY A 7 24.19 4.65 17.78
N ALA A 8 23.09 3.97 17.47
CA ALA A 8 22.92 2.58 17.81
C ALA A 8 23.86 1.70 16.98
N GLU A 9 24.58 0.78 17.64
CA GLU A 9 25.32 -0.27 16.95
C GLU A 9 24.33 -1.27 16.35
N VAL A 10 24.45 -1.51 15.04
CA VAL A 10 23.59 -2.43 14.32
C VAL A 10 24.42 -3.46 13.54
N THR A 11 23.99 -4.71 13.54
CA THR A 11 24.60 -5.75 12.72
C THR A 11 24.13 -5.59 11.27
N VAL A 12 25.07 -5.33 10.37
CA VAL A 12 24.80 -5.18 8.94
C VAL A 12 25.15 -6.47 8.22
N PHE A 13 24.19 -7.02 7.48
CA PHE A 13 24.40 -8.17 6.61
C PHE A 13 24.68 -7.67 5.20
N TYR A 14 25.82 -7.97 4.63
CA TYR A 14 26.19 -7.56 3.28
C TYR A 14 26.48 -8.77 2.39
N ASN A 15 26.35 -8.56 1.08
CA ASN A 15 26.73 -9.58 0.10
C ASN A 15 28.24 -9.50 -0.14
N PRO A 16 29.03 -10.57 0.15
CA PRO A 16 30.48 -10.55 -0.08
C PRO A 16 30.90 -10.25 -1.52
N ALA A 17 30.07 -10.63 -2.51
CA ALA A 17 30.34 -10.39 -3.93
C ALA A 17 29.97 -8.95 -4.36
N ASP A 18 29.15 -8.23 -3.60
CA ASP A 18 28.74 -6.85 -3.89
C ASP A 18 28.43 -6.13 -2.56
N PRO A 19 29.45 -5.55 -1.90
CA PRO A 19 29.28 -4.90 -0.60
C PRO A 19 28.33 -3.70 -0.58
N SER A 20 27.99 -3.15 -1.76
CA SER A 20 26.99 -2.08 -1.87
C SER A 20 25.56 -2.54 -1.53
N LYS A 21 25.34 -3.85 -1.54
CA LYS A 21 24.07 -4.49 -1.17
C LYS A 21 24.12 -4.95 0.29
N ALA A 22 23.85 -4.03 1.19
CA ALA A 22 23.78 -4.30 2.61
C ALA A 22 22.37 -4.12 3.14
N VAL A 23 21.97 -4.97 4.11
CA VAL A 23 20.68 -4.89 4.80
C VAL A 23 20.89 -5.02 6.30
N ILE A 24 20.13 -4.27 7.08
CA ILE A 24 20.18 -4.32 8.55
C ILE A 24 19.26 -5.44 9.05
N GLU A 25 18.14 -5.68 8.39
CA GLU A 25 17.20 -6.74 8.76
C GLU A 25 17.03 -7.72 7.60
N ARG A 26 17.18 -9.03 7.86
CA ARG A 26 16.92 -10.10 6.88
C ARG A 26 15.47 -10.54 6.87
N THR A 27 14.69 -10.14 7.86
CA THR A 27 13.29 -10.51 7.99
C THR A 27 12.39 -9.51 7.26
N MET A 28 11.38 -10.03 6.58
CA MET A 28 10.32 -9.17 6.02
C MET A 28 9.65 -8.37 7.15
N PRO A 29 9.26 -7.11 6.90
CA PRO A 29 8.43 -6.36 7.84
C PRO A 29 7.21 -7.19 8.24
N GLU A 30 6.93 -7.32 9.54
CA GLU A 30 5.83 -8.17 10.06
C GLU A 30 4.48 -7.87 9.38
N GLY A 31 4.24 -6.60 9.04
CA GLY A 31 3.05 -6.21 8.29
C GLY A 31 3.01 -6.71 6.84
N ALA A 32 4.15 -6.81 6.15
CA ALA A 32 4.21 -7.29 4.77
C ALA A 32 3.94 -8.79 4.70
N PHE A 33 4.46 -9.57 5.65
CA PHE A 33 4.19 -11.01 5.71
C PHE A 33 2.70 -11.28 5.98
N LYS A 34 2.11 -10.63 6.99
CA LYS A 34 0.67 -10.73 7.28
C LYS A 34 -0.19 -10.35 6.08
N PHE A 35 0.18 -9.26 5.39
CA PHE A 35 -0.51 -8.83 4.17
C PHE A 35 -0.42 -9.87 3.05
N MET A 36 0.76 -10.45 2.79
CA MET A 36 0.93 -11.50 1.79
C MET A 36 0.13 -12.77 2.14
N VAL A 37 0.14 -13.17 3.41
CA VAL A 37 -0.66 -14.32 3.88
C VAL A 37 -2.16 -14.04 3.76
N GLN A 38 -2.63 -12.86 4.11
CA GLN A 38 -4.03 -12.49 3.94
C GLN A 38 -4.44 -12.41 2.47
N LEU A 39 -3.57 -11.88 1.61
CA LEU A 39 -3.80 -11.82 0.17
C LEU A 39 -3.88 -13.22 -0.44
N SER A 40 -2.93 -14.09 -0.13
CA SER A 40 -2.92 -15.47 -0.62
C SER A 40 -4.09 -16.30 -0.09
N ALA A 41 -4.41 -16.17 1.20
CA ALA A 41 -5.57 -16.80 1.79
C ALA A 41 -6.88 -16.31 1.17
N GLY A 42 -7.02 -15.01 0.95
CA GLY A 42 -8.16 -14.41 0.25
C GLY A 42 -8.33 -14.91 -1.18
N LEU A 43 -7.22 -15.05 -1.92
CA LEU A 43 -7.23 -15.61 -3.28
C LEU A 43 -7.62 -17.10 -3.27
N VAL A 44 -7.08 -17.88 -2.35
CA VAL A 44 -7.41 -19.31 -2.22
C VAL A 44 -8.87 -19.50 -1.82
N VAL A 45 -9.34 -18.79 -0.80
CA VAL A 45 -10.75 -18.84 -0.37
C VAL A 45 -11.67 -18.36 -1.49
N GLY A 46 -11.32 -17.28 -2.19
CA GLY A 46 -12.08 -16.79 -3.33
C GLY A 46 -12.15 -17.80 -4.46
N ALA A 47 -11.05 -18.47 -4.78
CA ALA A 47 -11.03 -19.55 -5.77
C ALA A 47 -11.86 -20.77 -5.34
N LEU A 48 -11.78 -21.18 -4.08
CA LEU A 48 -12.59 -22.27 -3.54
C LEU A 48 -14.08 -21.93 -3.55
N VAL A 49 -14.46 -20.74 -3.10
CA VAL A 49 -15.84 -20.24 -3.16
C VAL A 49 -16.32 -20.21 -4.62
N LEU A 50 -15.50 -19.78 -5.58
CA LEU A 50 -15.81 -19.82 -7.01
C LEU A 50 -16.07 -21.26 -7.49
N VAL A 51 -15.18 -22.20 -7.15
CA VAL A 51 -15.30 -23.61 -7.60
C VAL A 51 -16.54 -24.28 -6.97
N PHE A 52 -16.77 -24.08 -5.68
CA PHE A 52 -17.93 -24.71 -4.98
C PHE A 52 -19.25 -23.95 -5.23
N SER A 53 -19.23 -22.64 -5.43
CA SER A 53 -20.44 -21.85 -5.70
C SER A 53 -20.90 -21.99 -7.15
N VAL A 54 -20.00 -22.25 -8.08
CA VAL A 54 -20.35 -22.32 -9.52
C VAL A 54 -21.32 -23.47 -9.80
N GLY A 55 -21.21 -24.61 -9.12
CA GLY A 55 -22.15 -25.71 -9.26
C GLY A 55 -23.56 -25.38 -8.75
N GLY A 56 -23.65 -25.04 -7.46
CA GLY A 56 -24.95 -24.79 -6.81
C GLY A 56 -25.62 -23.47 -7.20
N VAL A 57 -24.81 -22.42 -7.47
CA VAL A 57 -25.32 -21.13 -7.94
C VAL A 57 -25.75 -21.18 -9.41
N LEU A 58 -25.08 -21.95 -10.26
CA LEU A 58 -25.49 -22.21 -11.64
C LEU A 58 -26.87 -22.90 -11.69
N GLU A 59 -27.13 -23.84 -10.79
CA GLU A 59 -28.43 -24.52 -10.72
C GLU A 59 -29.56 -23.60 -10.18
N ALA A 60 -29.24 -22.75 -9.18
CA ALA A 60 -30.23 -21.91 -8.52
C ALA A 60 -30.53 -20.59 -9.25
N ILE A 61 -29.51 -19.92 -9.80
CA ILE A 61 -29.60 -18.56 -10.36
C ILE A 61 -29.47 -18.59 -11.90
N GLY A 62 -28.83 -19.62 -12.45
CA GLY A 62 -28.59 -19.76 -13.88
C GLY A 62 -29.82 -19.56 -14.76
N PRO A 63 -30.98 -20.18 -14.46
CA PRO A 63 -32.21 -20.02 -15.24
C PRO A 63 -32.78 -18.60 -15.27
N HIS A 64 -32.40 -17.76 -14.28
CA HIS A 64 -32.91 -16.38 -14.14
C HIS A 64 -31.96 -15.34 -14.74
N LEU A 65 -30.80 -15.75 -15.25
CA LEU A 65 -29.82 -14.84 -15.83
C LEU A 65 -29.81 -14.92 -17.35
N PRO A 66 -29.71 -13.76 -18.04
CA PRO A 66 -29.69 -13.70 -19.49
C PRO A 66 -28.48 -14.43 -20.12
N LYS A 67 -27.35 -14.50 -19.44
CA LYS A 67 -26.09 -15.12 -19.94
C LYS A 67 -25.45 -16.04 -18.88
N PRO A 68 -26.06 -17.19 -18.57
CA PRO A 68 -25.58 -18.09 -17.51
C PRO A 68 -24.17 -18.67 -17.77
N GLN A 69 -23.75 -18.78 -19.03
CA GLN A 69 -22.40 -19.25 -19.40
C GLN A 69 -21.29 -18.33 -18.91
N ASN A 70 -21.58 -17.07 -18.60
CA ASN A 70 -20.61 -16.09 -18.13
C ASN A 70 -20.54 -15.95 -16.59
N LEU A 71 -21.32 -16.76 -15.86
CA LEU A 71 -21.43 -16.68 -14.40
C LEU A 71 -20.08 -16.78 -13.70
N GLY A 72 -19.21 -17.70 -14.11
CA GLY A 72 -17.89 -17.86 -13.52
C GLY A 72 -16.99 -16.62 -13.67
N ALA A 73 -16.97 -16.02 -14.87
CA ALA A 73 -16.24 -14.80 -15.15
C ALA A 73 -16.85 -13.60 -14.39
N GLY A 74 -18.18 -13.50 -14.37
CA GLY A 74 -18.91 -12.47 -13.62
C GLY A 74 -18.63 -12.54 -12.13
N ALA A 75 -18.65 -13.74 -11.52
CA ALA A 75 -18.34 -13.96 -10.12
C ALA A 75 -16.90 -13.59 -9.77
N LEU A 76 -15.93 -13.85 -10.66
CA LEU A 76 -14.54 -13.47 -10.47
C LEU A 76 -14.38 -11.95 -10.48
N LEU A 77 -15.02 -11.26 -11.43
CA LEU A 77 -15.00 -9.79 -11.48
C LEU A 77 -15.70 -9.18 -10.26
N LEU A 78 -16.82 -9.75 -9.84
CA LEU A 78 -17.53 -9.33 -8.62
C LEU A 78 -16.64 -9.43 -7.38
N PHE A 79 -15.98 -10.59 -7.21
CA PHE A 79 -15.04 -10.82 -6.10
C PHE A 79 -13.90 -9.80 -6.13
N MET A 80 -13.29 -9.58 -7.30
CA MET A 80 -12.20 -8.62 -7.45
C MET A 80 -12.66 -7.20 -7.14
N GLY A 81 -13.84 -6.80 -7.62
CA GLY A 81 -14.44 -5.49 -7.33
C GLY A 81 -14.68 -5.28 -5.83
N LEU A 82 -15.28 -6.25 -5.14
CA LEU A 82 -15.51 -6.22 -3.69
C LEU A 82 -14.20 -6.22 -2.90
N PHE A 83 -13.20 -6.98 -3.34
CA PHE A 83 -11.88 -7.00 -2.70
C PHE A 83 -11.19 -5.63 -2.77
N ILE A 84 -11.19 -4.99 -3.94
CA ILE A 84 -10.62 -3.64 -4.13
C ILE A 84 -11.41 -2.62 -3.29
N LEU A 85 -12.74 -2.73 -3.25
CA LEU A 85 -13.61 -1.89 -2.44
C LEU A 85 -13.24 -1.99 -0.95
N ARG A 86 -13.11 -3.22 -0.43
CA ARG A 86 -12.68 -3.47 0.95
C ARG A 86 -11.29 -2.87 1.23
N MET A 87 -10.33 -3.02 0.30
CA MET A 87 -9.01 -2.40 0.42
C MET A 87 -9.12 -0.87 0.55
N GLY A 88 -9.96 -0.24 -0.28
CA GLY A 88 -10.19 1.21 -0.23
C GLY A 88 -10.73 1.65 1.13
N PHE A 89 -11.73 0.96 1.66
CA PHE A 89 -12.28 1.26 2.99
C PHE A 89 -11.27 1.02 4.12
N ALA A 90 -10.47 -0.03 4.04
CA ALA A 90 -9.42 -0.29 5.03
C ALA A 90 -8.37 0.82 5.07
N GLN A 91 -7.93 1.33 3.91
CA GLN A 91 -7.00 2.45 3.85
C GLN A 91 -7.63 3.75 4.39
N LYS A 92 -8.90 3.98 4.10
CA LYS A 92 -9.65 5.13 4.61
C LYS A 92 -9.77 5.07 6.13
N SER A 93 -10.14 3.92 6.70
CA SER A 93 -10.27 3.75 8.15
C SER A 93 -8.95 3.95 8.89
N LEU A 94 -7.82 3.49 8.32
CA LEU A 94 -6.49 3.74 8.88
C LEU A 94 -6.15 5.24 8.91
N ALA A 95 -6.47 5.99 7.85
CA ALA A 95 -6.26 7.43 7.82
C ALA A 95 -7.14 8.17 8.83
N GLU A 96 -8.40 7.75 9.00
CA GLU A 96 -9.33 8.31 9.98
C GLU A 96 -8.89 8.01 11.43
N GLN A 97 -8.35 6.82 11.68
CA GLN A 97 -7.75 6.47 12.98
C GLN A 97 -6.52 7.35 13.26
N ALA A 98 -5.63 7.51 12.28
CA ALA A 98 -4.45 8.36 12.41
C ALA A 98 -4.79 9.84 12.61
N ALA A 99 -5.91 10.32 12.12
CA ALA A 99 -6.39 11.69 12.39
C ALA A 99 -6.73 11.95 13.87
N ARG A 100 -6.95 10.88 14.64
CA ARG A 100 -7.18 10.94 16.10
C ARG A 100 -5.90 10.76 16.92
N TRP A 101 -4.78 10.50 16.27
CA TRP A 101 -3.49 10.31 16.94
C TRP A 101 -2.99 11.64 17.53
N PRO A 102 -2.25 11.57 18.63
CA PRO A 102 -1.59 12.75 19.18
C PRO A 102 -0.58 13.32 18.18
N VAL A 103 -0.42 14.64 18.24
CA VAL A 103 0.49 15.38 17.37
C VAL A 103 1.72 15.80 18.15
N THR A 104 2.87 15.70 17.53
CA THR A 104 4.14 16.22 18.05
C THR A 104 4.87 17.03 16.99
N ALA A 105 5.70 17.97 17.42
CA ALA A 105 6.55 18.72 16.50
C ALA A 105 7.69 17.83 15.98
N GLY A 106 7.83 17.78 14.68
CA GLY A 106 8.92 17.10 13.99
C GLY A 106 9.71 18.04 13.08
N ARG A 107 10.78 17.53 12.51
CA ARG A 107 11.63 18.23 11.54
C ARG A 107 11.91 17.33 10.35
N ILE A 108 11.90 17.92 9.16
CA ILE A 108 12.31 17.22 7.93
C ILE A 108 13.84 17.09 7.92
N ASP A 109 14.33 15.86 7.95
CA ASP A 109 15.76 15.57 7.92
C ASP A 109 16.29 15.50 6.48
N SER A 110 15.49 14.94 5.56
CA SER A 110 15.81 14.91 4.14
C SER A 110 14.56 14.84 3.28
N SER A 111 14.58 15.50 2.15
CA SER A 111 13.51 15.49 1.16
C SER A 111 14.10 15.41 -0.23
N GLY A 112 13.74 14.40 -1.01
CA GLY A 112 14.31 14.22 -2.34
C GLY A 112 13.61 13.14 -3.15
N LEU A 113 14.13 12.96 -4.36
CA LEU A 113 13.73 11.90 -5.27
C LEU A 113 14.72 10.75 -5.19
N GLN A 114 14.25 9.57 -4.86
CA GLN A 114 15.03 8.35 -4.92
C GLN A 114 14.80 7.67 -6.26
N ALA A 115 15.87 7.49 -7.04
CA ALA A 115 15.87 6.70 -8.25
C ALA A 115 15.96 5.21 -7.88
N LEU A 116 15.01 4.43 -8.33
CA LEU A 116 14.95 2.97 -8.13
C LEU A 116 15.03 2.29 -9.50
N ARG A 117 15.84 1.24 -9.59
CA ARG A 117 15.84 0.38 -10.78
C ARG A 117 14.74 -0.67 -10.61
N SER A 118 13.72 -0.59 -11.44
CA SER A 118 12.63 -1.56 -11.49
C SER A 118 12.85 -2.52 -12.66
N HIS A 119 12.67 -3.82 -12.40
CA HIS A 119 12.71 -4.85 -13.42
C HIS A 119 11.29 -5.01 -13.99
N SER A 120 11.08 -4.59 -15.23
CA SER A 120 9.88 -4.91 -15.97
C SER A 120 10.10 -6.19 -16.72
N GLY A 121 9.22 -7.20 -16.58
CA GLY A 121 9.35 -8.61 -16.95
C GLY A 121 9.86 -8.97 -18.36
N TYR A 122 10.16 -8.03 -19.23
CA TYR A 122 10.82 -8.19 -20.53
C TYR A 122 12.23 -7.60 -20.51
N ARG A 123 13.18 -8.17 -19.73
CA ARG A 123 14.63 -7.84 -19.76
C ARG A 123 15.03 -6.34 -19.80
N ARG A 124 14.14 -5.42 -19.53
CA ARG A 124 14.41 -4.00 -19.60
C ARG A 124 14.37 -3.35 -18.21
N TRP A 125 15.52 -2.94 -17.75
CA TRP A 125 15.64 -2.11 -16.53
C TRP A 125 15.05 -0.74 -16.83
N ARG A 126 14.09 -0.31 -16.00
CA ARG A 126 13.58 1.06 -16.03
C ARG A 126 13.94 1.75 -14.73
N THR A 127 14.43 2.96 -14.85
CA THR A 127 14.58 3.84 -13.69
C THR A 127 13.21 4.43 -13.39
N VAL A 128 12.73 4.21 -12.17
CA VAL A 128 11.53 4.83 -11.63
C VAL A 128 11.92 5.71 -10.46
N PHE A 129 11.21 6.80 -10.29
CA PHE A 129 11.46 7.77 -9.23
C PHE A 129 10.38 7.68 -8.18
N LYS A 130 10.79 7.75 -6.91
CA LYS A 130 9.92 7.79 -5.74
C LYS A 130 10.31 9.02 -4.91
N SER A 131 9.33 9.78 -4.43
CA SER A 131 9.57 10.78 -3.39
C SER A 131 9.92 10.09 -2.08
N ARG A 132 11.04 10.46 -1.47
CA ARG A 132 11.44 10.01 -0.14
C ARG A 132 11.63 11.23 0.75
N ILE A 133 10.82 11.28 1.80
CA ILE A 133 10.85 12.33 2.81
C ILE A 133 11.09 11.63 4.13
N VAL A 134 12.18 11.97 4.79
CA VAL A 134 12.53 11.43 6.11
C VAL A 134 12.39 12.57 7.11
N TYR A 135 11.74 12.31 8.22
CA TYR A 135 11.55 13.26 9.29
C TYR A 135 11.80 12.63 10.65
N SER A 136 12.26 13.45 11.57
CA SER A 136 12.50 13.08 12.98
C SER A 136 11.54 13.82 13.90
N TYR A 137 11.18 13.17 15.00
CA TYR A 137 10.28 13.72 16.03
C TYR A 137 10.59 13.11 17.39
N GLY A 138 10.17 13.77 18.45
CA GLY A 138 10.36 13.31 19.83
C GLY A 138 9.04 12.94 20.50
N VAL A 139 9.01 11.80 21.20
CA VAL A 139 7.89 11.36 22.04
C VAL A 139 8.45 10.85 23.36
N ALA A 140 7.95 11.40 24.46
CA ALA A 140 8.35 10.99 25.82
C ALA A 140 9.89 10.94 26.04
N GLY A 141 10.63 11.92 25.47
CA GLY A 141 12.08 12.01 25.61
C GLY A 141 12.89 11.10 24.68
N GLN A 142 12.24 10.28 23.86
CA GLN A 142 12.88 9.45 22.84
C GLN A 142 12.73 10.06 21.45
N HIS A 143 13.77 9.91 20.61
CA HIS A 143 13.79 10.37 19.23
C HIS A 143 13.46 9.23 18.26
N TYR A 144 12.53 9.51 17.36
CA TYR A 144 12.09 8.60 16.32
C TYR A 144 12.33 9.21 14.94
N SER A 145 12.46 8.36 13.94
CA SER A 145 12.53 8.76 12.53
C SER A 145 11.55 7.94 11.71
N ALA A 146 10.84 8.59 10.79
CA ALA A 146 9.90 7.93 9.89
C ALA A 146 9.96 8.55 8.49
N ASP A 147 9.39 7.84 7.50
CA ASP A 147 9.35 8.26 6.09
C ASP A 147 7.94 8.20 5.48
N ARG A 148 6.94 7.88 6.30
CA ARG A 148 5.55 7.81 5.82
C ARG A 148 4.92 9.19 5.82
N VAL A 149 4.60 9.71 4.63
CA VAL A 149 3.92 11.01 4.50
C VAL A 149 2.41 10.87 4.51
N THR A 150 1.86 9.91 3.76
CA THR A 150 0.41 9.66 3.62
C THR A 150 0.10 8.17 3.70
N PHE A 151 -1.17 7.83 3.86
CA PHE A 151 -1.65 6.46 3.66
C PHE A 151 -1.90 6.18 2.18
N GLY A 152 -2.01 4.88 1.84
CA GLY A 152 -2.23 4.41 0.48
C GLY A 152 -0.96 4.05 -0.28
N ALA A 153 -1.08 3.92 -1.60
CA ALA A 153 0.02 3.51 -2.45
C ALA A 153 1.06 4.62 -2.61
N THR A 154 2.33 4.25 -2.47
CA THR A 154 3.42 5.15 -2.85
C THR A 154 3.49 5.25 -4.36
N VAL A 155 3.34 6.46 -4.89
CA VAL A 155 3.43 6.70 -6.32
C VAL A 155 4.89 6.61 -6.75
N THR A 156 5.17 5.70 -7.67
CA THR A 156 6.44 5.64 -8.41
C THR A 156 6.15 5.97 -9.87
N ALA A 157 6.95 6.82 -10.47
CA ALA A 157 6.77 7.18 -11.87
C ALA A 157 8.10 7.19 -12.62
N SER A 158 8.06 6.89 -13.91
CA SER A 158 9.23 6.98 -14.79
C SER A 158 9.64 8.42 -15.08
N LEU A 159 8.72 9.38 -14.90
CA LEU A 159 8.96 10.82 -15.06
C LEU A 159 9.13 11.47 -13.67
N PRO A 160 10.29 12.08 -13.37
CA PRO A 160 10.55 12.72 -12.08
C PRO A 160 9.53 13.80 -11.73
N GLY A 161 9.04 14.55 -12.73
CA GLY A 161 8.05 15.62 -12.55
C GLY A 161 6.75 15.22 -11.90
N LEU A 162 6.32 13.96 -12.10
CA LEU A 162 5.06 13.43 -11.54
C LEU A 162 5.15 13.16 -10.03
N VAL A 163 6.34 12.92 -9.50
CA VAL A 163 6.58 12.62 -8.09
C VAL A 163 7.29 13.73 -7.33
N SER A 164 7.85 14.74 -8.02
CA SER A 164 8.59 15.83 -7.41
C SER A 164 7.72 16.79 -6.59
N GLY A 165 6.41 16.89 -6.88
CA GLY A 165 5.51 17.79 -6.18
C GLY A 165 5.47 17.57 -4.67
N GLN A 166 5.52 16.32 -4.22
CA GLN A 166 5.54 15.99 -2.81
C GLN A 166 6.87 16.35 -2.14
N ALA A 167 8.00 16.09 -2.82
CA ALA A 167 9.32 16.46 -2.30
C ALA A 167 9.51 17.99 -2.20
N ARG A 168 8.91 18.76 -3.12
CA ARG A 168 8.95 20.24 -3.07
C ARG A 168 8.13 20.85 -1.94
N GLN A 169 7.07 20.15 -1.50
CA GLN A 169 6.21 20.61 -0.42
C GLN A 169 6.90 20.54 0.95
N TYR A 170 7.81 19.59 1.13
CA TYR A 170 8.52 19.35 2.38
C TYR A 170 9.99 19.75 2.23
N VAL A 171 10.30 20.98 2.64
CA VAL A 171 11.67 21.53 2.57
C VAL A 171 12.49 20.95 3.72
N GLU A 172 13.74 20.55 3.42
CA GLU A 172 14.68 20.05 4.41
C GLU A 172 14.92 21.10 5.52
N GLY A 173 14.91 20.65 6.77
CA GLY A 173 15.03 21.51 7.94
C GLY A 173 13.74 22.17 8.42
N SER A 174 12.64 22.11 7.66
CA SER A 174 11.36 22.68 8.07
C SER A 174 10.73 21.93 9.24
N LYS A 175 9.99 22.65 10.07
CA LYS A 175 9.15 22.08 11.13
C LYS A 175 7.86 21.55 10.53
N VAL A 176 7.41 20.40 11.03
CA VAL A 176 6.18 19.74 10.59
C VAL A 176 5.45 19.12 11.77
N ASP A 177 4.13 19.04 11.66
CA ASP A 177 3.30 18.33 12.60
C ASP A 177 3.30 16.84 12.25
N VAL A 178 3.58 15.99 13.25
CA VAL A 178 3.70 14.55 13.10
C VAL A 178 2.63 13.87 13.93
N HIS A 179 1.75 13.13 13.30
CA HIS A 179 0.78 12.26 13.96
C HIS A 179 1.44 10.93 14.26
N TYR A 180 1.51 10.51 15.51
CA TYR A 180 2.14 9.24 15.90
C TYR A 180 1.15 8.32 16.61
N ASP A 181 1.32 7.02 16.41
CA ASP A 181 0.54 6.00 17.10
C ASP A 181 0.97 5.91 18.57
N PRO A 182 0.09 6.19 19.56
CA PRO A 182 0.46 6.11 20.97
C PRO A 182 0.81 4.70 21.42
N ALA A 183 0.29 3.66 20.77
CA ALA A 183 0.63 2.26 21.06
C ALA A 183 1.99 1.85 20.46
N ASN A 184 2.40 2.53 19.38
CA ASN A 184 3.69 2.29 18.71
C ASN A 184 4.27 3.61 18.22
N PRO A 185 4.99 4.37 19.07
CA PRO A 185 5.51 5.70 18.72
C PRO A 185 6.45 5.72 17.51
N GLY A 186 7.02 4.59 17.09
CA GLY A 186 7.79 4.48 15.85
C GLY A 186 6.93 4.51 14.57
N SER A 187 5.59 4.41 14.69
CA SER A 187 4.66 4.51 13.57
C SER A 187 4.05 5.89 13.53
N ALA A 188 4.43 6.70 12.54
CA ALA A 188 3.96 8.06 12.40
C ALA A 188 3.64 8.41 10.95
N VAL A 189 2.88 9.48 10.76
CA VAL A 189 2.47 10.00 9.46
C VAL A 189 2.38 11.53 9.50
N LEU A 190 2.70 12.20 8.41
CA LEU A 190 2.58 13.66 8.29
C LEU A 190 1.16 14.09 7.90
N GLU A 191 0.51 13.34 7.01
CA GLU A 191 -0.83 13.67 6.51
C GLU A 191 -1.78 12.49 6.73
N CYS A 192 -2.85 12.70 7.48
CA CYS A 192 -3.88 11.69 7.77
C CYS A 192 -4.88 11.54 6.61
N ARG A 193 -4.38 11.39 5.39
CA ARG A 193 -5.19 11.21 4.19
C ARG A 193 -4.70 10.05 3.34
N VAL A 194 -5.59 9.48 2.53
CA VAL A 194 -5.25 8.43 1.58
C VAL A 194 -5.05 9.04 0.20
N ARG A 195 -3.85 8.90 -0.35
CA ARG A 195 -3.58 9.31 -1.73
C ARG A 195 -4.04 8.24 -2.72
N GLY A 196 -4.69 8.69 -3.82
CA GLY A 196 -5.11 7.81 -4.89
C GLY A 196 -6.33 6.94 -4.57
N LEU A 197 -7.08 7.23 -3.50
CA LEU A 197 -8.27 6.48 -3.12
C LEU A 197 -9.32 6.43 -4.24
N TRP A 198 -9.45 7.51 -5.01
CA TRP A 198 -10.37 7.59 -6.16
C TRP A 198 -10.07 6.55 -7.24
N LEU A 199 -8.79 6.18 -7.45
CA LEU A 199 -8.41 5.11 -8.37
C LEU A 199 -8.97 3.77 -7.93
N LEU A 200 -8.91 3.46 -6.62
CA LEU A 200 -9.50 2.23 -6.09
C LEU A 200 -11.02 2.19 -6.31
N TRP A 201 -11.70 3.34 -6.14
CA TRP A 201 -13.14 3.43 -6.39
C TRP A 201 -13.49 3.23 -7.87
N ILE A 202 -12.76 3.86 -8.79
CA ILE A 202 -12.96 3.68 -10.24
C ILE A 202 -12.66 2.23 -10.64
N CYS A 203 -11.56 1.65 -10.19
CA CYS A 203 -11.23 0.25 -10.47
C CYS A 203 -12.32 -0.70 -9.94
N SER A 204 -12.75 -0.51 -8.69
CA SER A 204 -13.82 -1.32 -8.11
C SER A 204 -15.13 -1.19 -8.91
N ALA A 205 -15.53 0.03 -9.26
CA ALA A 205 -16.74 0.28 -10.07
C ALA A 205 -16.63 -0.38 -11.46
N GLY A 206 -15.45 -0.33 -12.09
CA GLY A 206 -15.19 -1.00 -13.37
C GLY A 206 -15.33 -2.52 -13.29
N PHE A 207 -14.80 -3.14 -12.24
CA PHE A 207 -14.94 -4.58 -12.03
C PHE A 207 -16.37 -4.99 -11.72
N LEU A 208 -17.09 -4.22 -10.88
CA LEU A 208 -18.50 -4.48 -10.55
C LEU A 208 -19.41 -4.28 -11.75
N GLY A 209 -19.21 -3.19 -12.53
CA GLY A 209 -19.93 -2.95 -13.77
C GLY A 209 -19.66 -4.01 -14.84
N GLY A 210 -18.40 -4.44 -14.98
CA GLY A 210 -18.01 -5.53 -15.87
C GLY A 210 -18.64 -6.86 -15.46
N ALA A 211 -18.74 -7.15 -14.17
CA ALA A 211 -19.45 -8.33 -13.67
C ALA A 211 -20.93 -8.30 -14.08
N ALA A 212 -21.62 -7.19 -13.83
CA ALA A 212 -23.02 -7.01 -14.18
C ALA A 212 -23.28 -7.12 -15.70
N PHE A 213 -22.39 -6.53 -16.51
CA PHE A 213 -22.45 -6.62 -17.97
C PHE A 213 -22.25 -8.06 -18.47
N LEU A 214 -21.30 -8.80 -17.93
CA LEU A 214 -21.05 -10.19 -18.35
C LEU A 214 -22.23 -11.10 -18.08
N VAL A 215 -22.94 -10.90 -16.98
CA VAL A 215 -24.14 -11.71 -16.62
C VAL A 215 -25.39 -11.24 -17.36
N GLY A 216 -25.31 -10.07 -18.04
CA GLY A 216 -26.40 -9.53 -18.85
C GLY A 216 -27.43 -8.75 -18.05
N LEU A 217 -27.03 -8.11 -16.93
CA LEU A 217 -27.90 -7.23 -16.15
C LEU A 217 -28.06 -5.84 -16.79
N PHE A 218 -27.20 -5.54 -17.78
CA PHE A 218 -27.25 -4.35 -18.63
C PHE A 218 -27.11 -4.74 -20.10
#